data_e0abb87c248048cdf735cc1b0da0028e
#
_entry.id   e0abb87c248048cdf735cc1b0da0028e
#
_cell.length_a   1.000
_cell.length_b   1.000
_cell.length_c   1.000
_cell.angle_alpha   90.00
_cell.angle_beta   90.00
_cell.angle_gamma   90.00
#
_symmetry.space_group_name_H-M   'P 1'
#
loop_
_entity.id
_entity.type
_entity.pdbx_description
1 polymer ?
#
loop_
_entity_poly.entity_id
_entity_poly.type
_entity_poly.pdbx_seq_one_letter_code
_entity_poly.pdbx_strand_id
1 'polypeptide(L)'
;MLPKNPAEALTSVTFEKYGTGERAGENLTRFGAFAWGEVVSLRVGCPRRLGVTAVVLRINRDGQPPKDMPFTFLSSDYEQGQDICELELDTAALCGLDAGGRRSGLFFYRLPLVRDQDTLFTDSRNNVDFTLGADGGQAFRLLVYDGGDPVPEWFGQGVLYHVFVDRFRRGAGAVRYRTGARGAVMEPDWAHGIPPFAERQGDSLANNTFFGGNLWGVAEALDYLADLGVRVLYFSPIFRAYSNHKYDTGDY
;
A
#
# COMPACT_ATOMS: atom_id res chain seq x y z
N MET A 1 40.19 -9.28 -4.33
CA MET A 1 40.00 -8.59 -5.63
C MET A 1 38.78 -7.70 -5.48
N LEU A 2 38.91 -6.39 -5.55
CA LEU A 2 37.76 -5.50 -5.47
C LEU A 2 36.84 -5.76 -6.68
N PRO A 3 35.52 -5.77 -6.51
CA PRO A 3 34.59 -5.98 -7.62
C PRO A 3 34.80 -4.87 -8.66
N LYS A 4 34.88 -5.24 -9.92
CA LYS A 4 35.13 -4.33 -11.06
C LYS A 4 33.99 -3.33 -11.29
N ASN A 5 32.85 -3.52 -10.61
CA ASN A 5 31.68 -2.63 -10.72
C ASN A 5 31.13 -2.32 -9.32
N PRO A 6 31.14 -1.06 -8.89
CA PRO A 6 30.51 -0.66 -7.62
C PRO A 6 29.04 -1.08 -7.49
N ALA A 7 28.30 -1.16 -8.62
CA ALA A 7 26.92 -1.62 -8.64
C ALA A 7 26.73 -3.08 -8.18
N GLU A 8 27.70 -3.99 -8.46
CA GLU A 8 27.62 -5.38 -7.98
C GLU A 8 27.86 -5.51 -6.47
N ALA A 9 28.62 -4.60 -5.88
CA ALA A 9 28.80 -4.56 -4.43
C ALA A 9 27.55 -4.04 -3.71
N LEU A 10 26.77 -3.19 -4.39
CA LEU A 10 25.55 -2.56 -3.86
C LEU A 10 24.35 -3.52 -3.81
N THR A 11 24.33 -4.56 -4.66
CA THR A 11 23.20 -5.52 -4.72
C THR A 11 23.20 -6.56 -3.61
N SER A 12 24.18 -6.56 -2.74
CA SER A 12 24.37 -7.57 -1.68
C SER A 12 24.06 -7.09 -0.26
N VAL A 13 23.67 -5.83 -0.05
CA VAL A 13 23.11 -5.38 1.22
C VAL A 13 21.68 -5.88 1.31
N THR A 14 21.35 -6.53 2.44
CA THR A 14 19.98 -7.00 2.72
C THR A 14 19.35 -6.14 3.80
N PHE A 15 18.03 -5.93 3.68
CA PHE A 15 17.23 -5.31 4.73
C PHE A 15 15.96 -6.12 4.91
N GLU A 16 15.76 -6.61 6.11
CA GLU A 16 14.67 -7.50 6.46
C GLU A 16 14.00 -7.03 7.75
N LYS A 17 12.73 -7.41 7.92
CA LYS A 17 11.93 -7.14 9.11
C LYS A 17 11.36 -8.46 9.62
N TYR A 18 11.44 -8.68 10.92
CA TYR A 18 10.91 -9.86 11.56
C TYR A 18 10.02 -9.50 12.74
N GLY A 19 8.96 -10.27 12.94
CA GLY A 19 8.12 -10.18 14.11
C GLY A 19 8.88 -10.61 15.37
N THR A 20 8.44 -10.08 16.51
CA THR A 20 8.87 -10.50 17.85
C THR A 20 7.67 -10.94 18.68
N GLY A 21 7.88 -11.41 19.90
CA GLY A 21 6.80 -11.86 20.78
C GLY A 21 5.97 -13.00 20.15
N GLU A 22 4.66 -12.84 20.04
CA GLU A 22 3.76 -13.84 19.44
C GLU A 22 4.03 -14.10 17.97
N ARG A 23 4.58 -13.11 17.24
CA ARG A 23 4.96 -13.20 15.84
C ARG A 23 6.44 -13.51 15.62
N ALA A 24 7.13 -14.02 16.64
CA ALA A 24 8.58 -14.25 16.59
C ALA A 24 8.99 -15.14 15.41
N GLY A 25 9.90 -14.62 14.58
CA GLY A 25 10.43 -15.31 13.40
C GLY A 25 9.58 -15.16 12.13
N GLU A 26 8.42 -14.53 12.18
CA GLU A 26 7.67 -14.20 10.95
C GLU A 26 8.43 -13.16 10.12
N ASN A 27 8.54 -13.42 8.81
CA ASN A 27 9.11 -12.45 7.88
C ASN A 27 8.10 -11.36 7.53
N LEU A 28 8.35 -10.15 8.02
CA LEU A 28 7.51 -8.97 7.84
C LEU A 28 8.12 -7.96 6.85
N THR A 29 9.09 -8.36 6.04
CA THR A 29 9.84 -7.45 5.16
C THR A 29 8.94 -6.66 4.22
N ARG A 30 7.87 -7.26 3.74
CA ARG A 30 6.90 -6.62 2.83
C ARG A 30 5.86 -5.73 3.54
N PHE A 31 5.80 -5.77 4.86
CA PHE A 31 4.86 -4.97 5.63
C PHE A 31 5.41 -3.57 5.87
N GLY A 32 4.59 -2.57 5.66
CA GLY A 32 4.89 -1.16 5.94
C GLY A 32 4.02 -0.57 7.04
N ALA A 33 3.16 -1.38 7.68
CA ALA A 33 2.26 -0.97 8.76
C ALA A 33 2.33 -1.96 9.92
N PHE A 34 2.36 -1.43 11.15
CA PHE A 34 2.47 -2.20 12.39
C PHE A 34 1.52 -1.62 13.43
N ALA A 35 0.96 -2.48 14.28
CA ALA A 35 0.11 -2.03 15.36
C ALA A 35 0.93 -1.26 16.42
N TRP A 36 0.30 -0.33 17.09
CA TRP A 36 0.88 0.35 18.25
C TRP A 36 1.14 -0.66 19.38
N GLY A 37 2.38 -0.67 19.90
CA GLY A 37 2.83 -1.65 20.89
C GLY A 37 3.43 -2.93 20.29
N GLU A 38 3.43 -3.07 18.96
CA GLU A 38 4.15 -4.15 18.29
C GLU A 38 5.65 -3.84 18.27
N VAL A 39 6.49 -4.86 18.54
CA VAL A 39 7.94 -4.75 18.43
C VAL A 39 8.40 -5.49 17.18
N VAL A 40 9.20 -4.82 16.35
CA VAL A 40 9.68 -5.33 15.07
C VAL A 40 11.21 -5.37 15.09
N SER A 41 11.80 -6.54 14.80
CA SER A 41 13.24 -6.67 14.61
C SER A 41 13.59 -6.25 13.17
N LEU A 42 14.36 -5.19 13.05
CA LEU A 42 14.94 -4.73 11.79
C LEU A 42 16.34 -5.30 11.66
N ARG A 43 16.64 -5.98 10.54
CA ARG A 43 17.95 -6.57 10.28
C ARG A 43 18.55 -6.05 8.99
N VAL A 44 19.82 -5.67 9.05
CA VAL A 44 20.59 -5.22 7.89
C VAL A 44 21.83 -6.10 7.77
N GLY A 45 21.93 -6.80 6.65
CA GLY A 45 23.12 -7.57 6.29
C GLY A 45 24.06 -6.73 5.42
N CYS A 46 25.25 -6.44 5.91
CA CYS A 46 26.28 -5.66 5.23
C CYS A 46 27.43 -6.55 4.80
N PRO A 47 27.74 -6.64 3.49
CA PRO A 47 28.95 -7.30 3.03
C PRO A 47 30.19 -6.67 3.67
N ARG A 48 31.06 -7.47 4.28
CA ARG A 48 32.29 -6.98 4.94
C ARG A 48 33.17 -6.17 4.02
N ARG A 49 33.18 -6.49 2.71
CA ARG A 49 33.94 -5.75 1.69
C ARG A 49 33.48 -4.29 1.53
N LEU A 50 32.30 -3.92 1.99
CA LEU A 50 31.83 -2.54 1.96
C LEU A 50 32.46 -1.66 3.04
N GLY A 51 33.07 -2.25 4.07
CA GLY A 51 33.70 -1.50 5.16
C GLY A 51 32.71 -0.67 5.97
N VAL A 52 31.48 -1.16 6.16
CA VAL A 52 30.48 -0.50 7.00
C VAL A 52 30.89 -0.65 8.45
N THR A 53 31.04 0.47 9.15
CA THR A 53 31.43 0.54 10.56
C THR A 53 30.26 0.73 11.49
N ALA A 54 29.14 1.31 10.99
CA ALA A 54 27.90 1.44 11.73
C ALA A 54 26.69 1.49 10.77
N VAL A 55 25.58 0.95 11.25
CA VAL A 55 24.26 1.06 10.60
C VAL A 55 23.35 1.86 11.52
N VAL A 56 22.60 2.81 10.94
CA VAL A 56 21.70 3.68 11.70
C VAL A 56 20.31 3.65 11.06
N LEU A 57 19.27 3.65 11.87
CA LEU A 57 17.91 3.98 11.43
C LEU A 57 17.72 5.49 11.62
N ARG A 58 17.69 6.24 10.53
CA ARG A 58 17.31 7.65 10.56
C ARG A 58 15.81 7.78 10.25
N ILE A 59 15.02 8.09 11.27
CA ILE A 59 13.56 8.07 11.19
C ILE A 59 12.97 9.38 11.68
N ASN A 60 11.95 9.88 11.00
CA ASN A 60 11.17 11.02 11.42
C ASN A 60 9.66 10.77 11.27
N ARG A 61 8.89 11.31 12.19
CA ARG A 61 7.44 11.46 12.00
C ARG A 61 7.20 12.54 10.95
N ASP A 62 6.15 12.42 10.17
CA ASP A 62 5.79 13.41 9.16
C ASP A 62 5.75 14.84 9.77
N GLY A 63 6.44 15.78 9.14
CA GLY A 63 6.58 17.15 9.60
C GLY A 63 7.52 17.37 10.80
N GLN A 64 8.24 16.34 11.31
CA GLN A 64 9.16 16.48 12.44
C GLN A 64 10.63 16.21 12.05
N PRO A 65 11.59 16.72 12.82
CA PRO A 65 13.00 16.46 12.57
C PRO A 65 13.33 14.97 12.77
N PRO A 66 14.36 14.46 12.06
CA PRO A 66 14.78 13.07 12.16
C PRO A 66 15.43 12.76 13.51
N LYS A 67 15.25 11.50 13.94
CA LYS A 67 15.93 10.87 15.06
C LYS A 67 16.78 9.72 14.53
N ASP A 68 18.00 9.61 15.01
CA ASP A 68 18.91 8.52 14.69
C ASP A 68 18.89 7.46 15.79
N MET A 69 18.76 6.17 15.38
CA MET A 69 18.76 5.01 16.25
C MET A 69 19.79 4.02 15.69
N PRO A 70 20.88 3.72 16.47
CA PRO A 70 21.93 2.81 15.99
C PRO A 70 21.47 1.36 16.04
N PHE A 71 21.87 0.59 15.02
CA PHE A 71 21.81 -0.87 15.06
C PHE A 71 22.94 -1.43 15.91
N THR A 72 22.71 -2.60 16.49
CA THR A 72 23.74 -3.39 17.18
C THR A 72 24.17 -4.57 16.32
N PHE A 73 25.44 -4.97 16.44
CA PHE A 73 25.93 -6.19 15.80
C PHE A 73 25.22 -7.42 16.37
N LEU A 74 24.64 -8.23 15.49
CA LEU A 74 23.95 -9.46 15.87
C LEU A 74 24.84 -10.69 15.63
N SER A 75 25.31 -10.87 14.40
CA SER A 75 26.05 -12.07 14.00
C SER A 75 26.84 -11.86 12.72
N SER A 76 27.69 -12.81 12.39
CA SER A 76 28.36 -12.89 11.09
C SER A 76 27.86 -14.09 10.31
N ASP A 77 27.41 -13.84 9.07
CA ASP A 77 27.16 -14.87 8.07
C ASP A 77 28.47 -15.09 7.28
N TYR A 78 29.14 -16.18 7.55
CA TYR A 78 30.43 -16.52 6.91
C TYR A 78 30.23 -17.05 5.47
N GLU A 79 29.10 -17.68 5.19
CA GLU A 79 28.79 -18.22 3.85
C GLU A 79 28.55 -17.09 2.86
N GLN A 80 27.81 -16.08 3.26
CA GLN A 80 27.52 -14.91 2.43
C GLN A 80 28.56 -13.79 2.59
N GLY A 81 29.47 -13.89 3.55
CA GLY A 81 30.48 -12.88 3.83
C GLY A 81 29.91 -11.55 4.32
N GLN A 82 28.84 -11.61 5.10
CA GLN A 82 28.11 -10.45 5.62
C GLN A 82 28.19 -10.37 7.14
N ASP A 83 28.14 -9.16 7.66
CA ASP A 83 27.84 -8.90 9.06
C ASP A 83 26.40 -8.41 9.17
N ILE A 84 25.65 -9.00 10.09
CA ILE A 84 24.24 -8.72 10.32
C ILE A 84 24.12 -7.84 11.54
N CYS A 85 23.47 -6.68 11.37
CA CYS A 85 23.13 -5.76 12.43
C CYS A 85 21.63 -5.78 12.68
N GLU A 86 21.20 -5.59 13.91
CA GLU A 86 19.80 -5.63 14.33
C GLU A 86 19.43 -4.40 15.16
N LEU A 87 18.19 -3.96 14.99
CA LEU A 87 17.54 -2.96 15.82
C LEU A 87 16.12 -3.43 16.14
N GLU A 88 15.78 -3.57 17.41
CA GLU A 88 14.40 -3.74 17.83
C GLU A 88 13.70 -2.38 17.84
N LEU A 89 12.63 -2.27 17.08
CA LEU A 89 11.81 -1.08 16.96
C LEU A 89 10.49 -1.29 17.70
N ASP A 90 10.34 -0.68 18.87
CA ASP A 90 9.10 -0.62 19.62
C ASP A 90 8.24 0.51 19.04
N THR A 91 7.10 0.15 18.46
CA THR A 91 6.19 1.10 17.79
C THR A 91 5.48 2.02 18.78
N ALA A 92 5.27 1.60 20.04
CA ALA A 92 4.71 2.45 21.09
C ALA A 92 5.73 3.52 21.53
N ALA A 93 6.98 3.13 21.73
CA ALA A 93 8.05 4.06 22.08
C ALA A 93 8.37 5.03 20.92
N LEU A 94 8.27 4.55 19.67
CA LEU A 94 8.48 5.37 18.49
C LEU A 94 7.36 6.40 18.30
N CYS A 95 6.12 5.94 18.36
CA CYS A 95 4.95 6.75 18.02
C CYS A 95 4.52 7.68 19.16
N GLY A 96 4.57 7.18 20.40
CA GLY A 96 3.99 7.87 21.54
C GLY A 96 2.47 8.08 21.37
N LEU A 97 1.93 8.99 22.18
CA LEU A 97 0.58 9.50 22.01
C LEU A 97 0.64 10.91 21.42
N ASP A 98 -0.21 11.20 20.43
CA ASP A 98 -0.34 12.57 19.94
C ASP A 98 -1.12 13.45 20.94
N ALA A 99 -1.25 14.76 20.65
CA ALA A 99 -1.98 15.70 21.49
C ALA A 99 -3.46 15.34 21.68
N GLY A 100 -4.02 14.49 20.83
CA GLY A 100 -5.37 13.94 20.92
C GLY A 100 -5.44 12.55 21.56
N GLY A 101 -4.31 12.01 22.05
CA GLY A 101 -4.23 10.67 22.65
C GLY A 101 -4.25 9.53 21.62
N ARG A 102 -4.04 9.82 20.33
CA ARG A 102 -4.06 8.82 19.26
C ARG A 102 -2.74 8.03 19.20
N ARG A 103 -2.88 6.74 18.97
CA ARG A 103 -1.80 5.75 18.88
C ARG A 103 -1.42 5.46 17.42
N SER A 104 -1.37 6.48 16.58
CA SER A 104 -1.07 6.32 15.16
C SER A 104 -0.13 7.38 14.64
N GLY A 105 0.64 7.05 13.62
CA GLY A 105 1.54 8.01 12.98
C GLY A 105 2.17 7.47 11.71
N LEU A 106 2.43 8.36 10.77
CA LEU A 106 3.21 8.07 9.57
C LEU A 106 4.65 8.50 9.79
N PHE A 107 5.57 7.58 9.52
CA PHE A 107 7.01 7.79 9.66
C PHE A 107 7.70 7.56 8.32
N PHE A 108 8.78 8.31 8.13
CA PHE A 108 9.69 8.15 7.01
C PHE A 108 11.06 7.77 7.53
N TYR A 109 11.72 6.78 6.93
CA TYR A 109 13.03 6.35 7.40
C TYR A 109 13.98 5.98 6.27
N ARG A 110 15.27 6.07 6.56
CA ARG A 110 16.39 5.61 5.75
C ARG A 110 17.38 4.85 6.63
N LEU A 111 18.24 4.11 5.98
CA LEU A 111 19.32 3.38 6.64
C LEU A 111 20.67 3.98 6.18
N PRO A 112 21.23 4.96 6.89
CA PRO A 112 22.63 5.36 6.73
C PRO A 112 23.55 4.19 7.10
N LEU A 113 24.40 3.80 6.14
CA LEU A 113 25.49 2.84 6.31
C LEU A 113 26.79 3.64 6.40
N VAL A 114 27.27 3.82 7.61
CA VAL A 114 28.46 4.65 7.88
C VAL A 114 29.72 3.84 7.55
N ARG A 115 30.66 4.47 6.83
CA ARG A 115 31.99 3.96 6.51
C ARG A 115 33.04 4.98 6.92
N ASP A 116 34.30 4.59 6.96
CA ASP A 116 35.40 5.46 7.39
C ASP A 116 35.52 6.75 6.60
N GLN A 117 35.16 6.74 5.30
CA GLN A 117 35.34 7.88 4.39
C GLN A 117 34.05 8.55 3.96
N ASP A 118 32.91 7.88 4.05
CA ASP A 118 31.60 8.37 3.60
C ASP A 118 30.44 7.62 4.26
N THR A 119 29.21 8.00 3.89
CA THR A 119 27.98 7.32 4.31
C THR A 119 27.16 7.01 3.07
N LEU A 120 26.75 5.75 2.92
CA LEU A 120 25.77 5.33 1.93
C LEU A 120 24.38 5.37 2.53
N PHE A 121 23.41 5.83 1.76
CA PHE A 121 22.02 5.89 2.17
C PHE A 121 21.16 4.95 1.34
N THR A 122 20.18 4.32 1.96
CA THR A 122 19.17 3.57 1.22
C THR A 122 18.21 4.52 0.51
N ASP A 123 17.94 4.22 -0.77
CA ASP A 123 16.93 4.89 -1.59
C ASP A 123 15.82 3.89 -1.92
N SER A 124 14.67 4.06 -1.29
CA SER A 124 13.53 3.15 -1.41
C SER A 124 12.85 3.29 -2.77
N ARG A 125 12.56 2.18 -3.45
CA ARG A 125 11.81 2.17 -4.72
C ARG A 125 10.31 1.91 -4.52
N ASN A 126 9.97 0.98 -3.64
CA ASN A 126 8.60 0.51 -3.43
C ASN A 126 8.31 0.10 -1.99
N ASN A 127 9.05 0.67 -1.03
CA ASN A 127 9.02 0.35 0.40
C ASN A 127 9.56 -1.05 0.78
N VAL A 128 10.07 -1.80 -0.18
CA VAL A 128 10.71 -3.12 -0.01
C VAL A 128 12.10 -3.11 -0.65
N ASP A 129 12.13 -2.87 -1.96
CA ASP A 129 13.36 -2.80 -2.72
C ASP A 129 14.02 -1.42 -2.57
N PHE A 130 15.36 -1.39 -2.61
CA PHE A 130 16.13 -0.17 -2.48
C PHE A 130 17.43 -0.24 -3.30
N THR A 131 18.00 0.93 -3.52
CA THR A 131 19.38 1.09 -4.00
C THR A 131 20.17 1.86 -2.97
N LEU A 132 21.50 1.79 -3.07
CA LEU A 132 22.39 2.60 -2.22
C LEU A 132 22.92 3.78 -3.03
N GLY A 133 22.99 4.94 -2.40
CA GLY A 133 23.45 6.16 -3.03
C GLY A 133 23.84 7.24 -2.01
N ALA A 134 23.98 8.48 -2.48
CA ALA A 134 24.13 9.64 -1.62
C ALA A 134 22.82 9.97 -0.91
N ASP A 135 22.88 10.86 0.10
CA ASP A 135 21.66 11.37 0.75
C ASP A 135 20.77 12.14 -0.24
N GLY A 136 19.46 12.03 -0.10
CA GLY A 136 18.47 12.75 -0.94
C GLY A 136 17.51 11.85 -1.72
N GLY A 137 17.66 10.53 -1.73
CA GLY A 137 16.72 9.58 -2.35
C GLY A 137 15.40 9.45 -1.58
N GLN A 138 14.52 8.55 -2.05
CA GLN A 138 13.22 8.30 -1.40
C GLN A 138 13.38 7.55 -0.09
N ALA A 139 12.65 7.98 0.94
CA ALA A 139 12.58 7.28 2.22
C ALA A 139 11.63 6.08 2.14
N PHE A 140 11.88 5.07 2.98
CA PHE A 140 10.87 4.08 3.30
C PHE A 140 9.77 4.70 4.16
N ARG A 141 8.58 4.11 4.12
CA ARG A 141 7.44 4.53 4.93
C ARG A 141 7.10 3.46 5.96
N LEU A 142 6.74 3.89 7.14
CA LEU A 142 6.24 3.06 8.21
C LEU A 142 5.02 3.73 8.82
N LEU A 143 3.91 3.00 8.82
CA LEU A 143 2.67 3.41 9.46
C LEU A 143 2.55 2.68 10.80
N VAL A 144 2.39 3.43 11.89
CA VAL A 144 1.89 2.88 13.16
C VAL A 144 0.40 3.16 13.21
N TYR A 145 -0.41 2.14 13.46
CA TYR A 145 -1.85 2.25 13.57
C TYR A 145 -2.34 1.76 14.93
N ASP A 146 -3.46 2.32 15.41
CA ASP A 146 -4.09 1.85 16.63
C ASP A 146 -4.69 0.46 16.38
N GLY A 147 -4.15 -0.56 17.03
CA GLY A 147 -4.58 -1.95 16.85
C GLY A 147 -5.92 -2.28 17.56
N GLY A 148 -6.57 -1.27 18.14
CA GLY A 148 -7.80 -1.47 18.92
C GLY A 148 -9.05 -1.83 18.13
N ASP A 149 -9.05 -1.60 16.79
CA ASP A 149 -10.16 -1.96 15.91
C ASP A 149 -9.78 -3.19 15.05
N PRO A 150 -10.05 -4.40 15.53
CA PRO A 150 -9.75 -5.59 14.74
C PRO A 150 -10.59 -5.61 13.45
N VAL A 151 -9.97 -6.02 12.35
CA VAL A 151 -10.71 -6.30 11.12
C VAL A 151 -11.75 -7.37 11.43
N PRO A 152 -13.05 -7.16 11.12
CA PRO A 152 -14.07 -8.16 11.38
C PRO A 152 -13.71 -9.51 10.75
N GLU A 153 -13.87 -10.62 11.48
CA GLU A 153 -13.52 -11.96 11.00
C GLU A 153 -14.15 -12.31 9.65
N TRP A 154 -15.37 -11.85 9.40
CA TRP A 154 -16.07 -12.09 8.14
C TRP A 154 -15.42 -11.43 6.93
N PHE A 155 -14.61 -10.36 7.09
CA PHE A 155 -14.06 -9.58 5.99
C PHE A 155 -13.08 -10.39 5.12
N GLY A 156 -12.32 -11.30 5.73
CA GLY A 156 -11.39 -12.20 5.03
C GLY A 156 -12.02 -13.52 4.56
N GLN A 157 -13.31 -13.75 4.85
CA GLN A 157 -13.99 -15.03 4.64
C GLN A 157 -14.97 -14.94 3.47
N GLY A 158 -14.49 -15.02 2.25
CA GLY A 158 -15.36 -15.05 1.09
C GLY A 158 -14.92 -14.14 -0.04
N VAL A 159 -15.80 -13.94 -1.00
CA VAL A 159 -15.55 -13.15 -2.20
C VAL A 159 -16.00 -11.71 -1.98
N LEU A 160 -15.13 -10.74 -2.24
CA LEU A 160 -15.51 -9.36 -2.45
C LEU A 160 -15.86 -9.19 -3.92
N TYR A 161 -17.08 -8.76 -4.21
CA TYR A 161 -17.57 -8.56 -5.57
C TYR A 161 -17.77 -7.07 -5.86
N HIS A 162 -17.06 -6.56 -6.88
CA HIS A 162 -17.20 -5.18 -7.32
C HIS A 162 -18.36 -5.07 -8.31
N VAL A 163 -19.33 -4.20 -7.98
CA VAL A 163 -20.49 -3.92 -8.83
C VAL A 163 -20.36 -2.56 -9.48
N PHE A 164 -20.23 -2.55 -10.80
CA PHE A 164 -20.44 -1.35 -11.61
C PHE A 164 -21.93 -1.24 -11.94
N VAL A 165 -22.67 -0.49 -11.12
CA VAL A 165 -24.15 -0.54 -11.07
C VAL A 165 -24.80 -0.31 -12.41
N ASP A 166 -24.33 0.68 -13.20
CA ASP A 166 -24.88 0.99 -14.54
C ASP A 166 -24.84 -0.20 -15.51
N ARG A 167 -23.88 -1.12 -15.32
CA ARG A 167 -23.60 -2.25 -16.21
C ARG A 167 -23.96 -3.61 -15.63
N PHE A 168 -24.49 -3.64 -14.41
CA PHE A 168 -24.72 -4.91 -13.71
C PHE A 168 -26.06 -5.55 -14.04
N ARG A 169 -27.17 -4.85 -13.77
CA ARG A 169 -28.53 -5.33 -14.06
C ARG A 169 -29.53 -4.19 -14.03
N ARG A 170 -30.47 -4.17 -15.00
CA ARG A 170 -31.69 -3.35 -14.93
C ARG A 170 -32.69 -4.05 -14.01
N GLY A 171 -33.02 -3.47 -12.85
CA GLY A 171 -34.10 -3.93 -11.99
C GLY A 171 -35.42 -3.29 -12.32
N ALA A 172 -36.50 -3.77 -11.70
CA ALA A 172 -37.88 -3.31 -11.93
C ALA A 172 -38.15 -1.84 -11.53
N GLY A 173 -37.28 -1.23 -10.71
CA GLY A 173 -37.40 0.18 -10.33
C GLY A 173 -37.17 1.12 -11.51
N ALA A 174 -38.06 2.08 -11.72
CA ALA A 174 -37.92 3.07 -12.78
C ALA A 174 -36.71 3.98 -12.55
N VAL A 175 -35.63 3.76 -13.29
CA VAL A 175 -34.53 4.71 -13.35
C VAL A 175 -34.87 5.81 -14.30
N ARG A 176 -35.19 7.00 -13.79
CA ARG A 176 -35.36 8.21 -14.61
C ARG A 176 -33.99 8.83 -14.87
N TYR A 177 -33.22 8.25 -15.80
CA TYR A 177 -32.16 9.03 -16.40
C TYR A 177 -32.76 10.20 -17.18
N ARG A 178 -32.38 11.42 -16.88
CA ARG A 178 -32.68 12.55 -17.75
C ARG A 178 -31.81 12.39 -19.01
N THR A 179 -32.34 11.71 -20.00
CA THR A 179 -31.74 11.64 -21.33
C THR A 179 -31.49 13.07 -21.84
N GLY A 180 -30.28 13.29 -22.33
CA GLY A 180 -29.87 14.60 -22.86
C GLY A 180 -29.33 15.59 -21.84
N ALA A 181 -29.43 15.36 -20.53
CA ALA A 181 -28.76 16.20 -19.53
C ALA A 181 -27.23 16.03 -19.66
N ARG A 182 -26.55 17.12 -19.99
CA ARG A 182 -25.09 17.15 -20.17
C ARG A 182 -24.55 16.14 -21.19
N GLY A 183 -25.32 15.83 -22.23
CA GLY A 183 -24.91 14.90 -23.29
C GLY A 183 -25.01 13.43 -22.92
N ALA A 184 -25.74 13.06 -21.86
CA ALA A 184 -25.96 11.66 -21.50
C ALA A 184 -26.69 10.91 -22.61
N VAL A 185 -26.20 9.76 -23.01
CA VAL A 185 -26.71 8.85 -24.00
C VAL A 185 -27.18 7.58 -23.33
N MET A 186 -28.43 7.16 -23.59
CA MET A 186 -28.91 5.85 -23.13
C MET A 186 -28.69 4.81 -24.22
N GLU A 187 -27.98 3.73 -23.85
CA GLU A 187 -27.85 2.55 -24.71
C GLU A 187 -29.11 1.70 -24.62
N PRO A 188 -29.87 1.59 -25.72
CA PRO A 188 -31.15 0.84 -25.72
C PRO A 188 -30.92 -0.67 -25.68
N ASP A 189 -29.85 -1.15 -26.32
CA ASP A 189 -29.54 -2.56 -26.40
C ASP A 189 -28.66 -2.99 -25.20
N TRP A 190 -29.31 -3.48 -24.16
CA TRP A 190 -28.63 -3.98 -22.98
C TRP A 190 -27.71 -5.16 -23.26
N ALA A 191 -28.11 -6.04 -24.16
CA ALA A 191 -27.42 -7.32 -24.37
C ALA A 191 -26.23 -7.20 -25.33
N HIS A 192 -26.33 -6.34 -26.34
CA HIS A 192 -25.34 -6.28 -27.42
C HIS A 192 -24.75 -4.88 -27.64
N GLY A 193 -25.24 -3.88 -26.91
CA GLY A 193 -24.73 -2.52 -26.99
C GLY A 193 -23.25 -2.46 -26.62
N ILE A 194 -22.46 -1.76 -27.41
CA ILE A 194 -21.04 -1.57 -27.20
C ILE A 194 -20.80 -0.12 -26.76
N PRO A 195 -20.25 0.12 -25.54
CA PRO A 195 -19.92 1.47 -25.14
C PRO A 195 -18.76 2.01 -25.98
N PRO A 196 -18.70 3.34 -26.19
CA PRO A 196 -17.53 3.95 -26.81
C PRO A 196 -16.24 3.55 -26.06
N PHE A 197 -15.18 3.26 -26.80
CA PHE A 197 -13.87 2.92 -26.27
C PHE A 197 -12.79 3.75 -26.98
N ALA A 198 -11.63 3.91 -26.33
CA ALA A 198 -10.49 4.57 -26.92
C ALA A 198 -9.86 3.68 -27.99
N GLU A 199 -9.74 4.16 -29.22
CA GLU A 199 -9.05 3.44 -30.29
C GLU A 199 -7.53 3.60 -30.21
N ARG A 200 -7.08 4.72 -29.60
CA ARG A 200 -5.67 5.05 -29.43
C ARG A 200 -5.37 5.52 -28.02
N GLN A 201 -4.14 5.31 -27.57
CA GLN A 201 -3.68 5.85 -26.30
C GLN A 201 -3.75 7.38 -26.31
N GLY A 202 -4.46 7.95 -25.34
CA GLY A 202 -4.66 9.41 -25.21
C GLY A 202 -5.99 9.94 -25.77
N ASP A 203 -6.79 9.09 -26.41
CA ASP A 203 -8.14 9.48 -26.81
C ASP A 203 -9.01 9.80 -25.58
N SER A 204 -9.75 10.90 -25.67
CA SER A 204 -10.67 11.31 -24.63
C SER A 204 -12.01 10.60 -24.79
N LEU A 205 -12.49 9.97 -23.72
CA LEU A 205 -13.82 9.38 -23.64
C LEU A 205 -14.73 10.25 -22.79
N ALA A 206 -15.93 10.54 -23.29
CA ALA A 206 -16.92 11.29 -22.53
C ALA A 206 -17.50 10.49 -21.34
N ASN A 207 -17.42 9.17 -21.37
CA ASN A 207 -17.98 8.26 -20.35
C ASN A 207 -19.45 8.54 -20.00
N ASN A 208 -20.22 9.02 -20.98
CA ASN A 208 -21.57 9.50 -20.85
C ASN A 208 -22.63 8.55 -21.42
N THR A 209 -22.26 7.34 -21.82
CA THR A 209 -23.18 6.29 -22.28
C THR A 209 -23.61 5.42 -21.12
N PHE A 210 -24.89 5.44 -20.82
CA PHE A 210 -25.51 4.71 -19.70
C PHE A 210 -26.28 3.50 -20.22
N PHE A 211 -26.17 2.36 -19.53
CA PHE A 211 -26.92 1.15 -19.80
C PHE A 211 -28.16 1.00 -18.90
N GLY A 212 -28.25 1.78 -17.84
CA GLY A 212 -29.44 1.87 -17.00
C GLY A 212 -29.53 0.80 -15.92
N GLY A 213 -28.45 0.11 -15.59
CA GLY A 213 -28.37 -0.72 -14.38
C GLY A 213 -28.63 0.13 -13.12
N ASN A 214 -29.22 -0.45 -12.11
CA ASN A 214 -29.66 0.26 -10.91
C ASN A 214 -29.58 -0.60 -9.65
N LEU A 215 -29.75 0.01 -8.48
CA LEU A 215 -29.70 -0.70 -7.21
C LEU A 215 -30.82 -1.74 -7.03
N TRP A 216 -31.96 -1.56 -7.68
CA TRP A 216 -33.00 -2.59 -7.71
C TRP A 216 -32.53 -3.84 -8.43
N GLY A 217 -31.80 -3.69 -9.55
CA GLY A 217 -31.21 -4.81 -10.24
C GLY A 217 -30.15 -5.53 -9.38
N VAL A 218 -29.39 -4.80 -8.56
CA VAL A 218 -28.48 -5.44 -7.59
C VAL A 218 -29.27 -6.21 -6.52
N ALA A 219 -30.32 -5.59 -5.97
CA ALA A 219 -31.18 -6.24 -4.96
C ALA A 219 -31.83 -7.53 -5.49
N GLU A 220 -32.32 -7.52 -6.74
CA GLU A 220 -32.87 -8.70 -7.40
C GLU A 220 -31.83 -9.80 -7.69
N ALA A 221 -30.54 -9.49 -7.63
CA ALA A 221 -29.43 -10.41 -7.87
C ALA A 221 -28.75 -10.90 -6.58
N LEU A 222 -29.24 -10.54 -5.39
CA LEU A 222 -28.58 -10.88 -4.14
C LEU A 222 -28.48 -12.38 -3.90
N ASP A 223 -29.50 -13.15 -4.25
CA ASP A 223 -29.48 -14.61 -4.11
C ASP A 223 -28.41 -15.23 -5.01
N TYR A 224 -28.31 -14.79 -6.27
CA TYR A 224 -27.24 -15.19 -7.18
C TYR A 224 -25.84 -14.86 -6.62
N LEU A 225 -25.67 -13.67 -6.08
CA LEU A 225 -24.39 -13.25 -5.49
C LEU A 225 -24.05 -14.06 -4.25
N ALA A 226 -25.05 -14.39 -3.42
CA ALA A 226 -24.88 -15.22 -2.24
C ALA A 226 -24.47 -16.66 -2.62
N ASP A 227 -25.12 -17.24 -3.63
CA ASP A 227 -24.80 -18.58 -4.16
C ASP A 227 -23.38 -18.64 -4.75
N LEU A 228 -22.91 -17.52 -5.32
CA LEU A 228 -21.52 -17.38 -5.79
C LEU A 228 -20.49 -17.27 -4.64
N GLY A 229 -20.93 -17.20 -3.39
CA GLY A 229 -20.06 -17.07 -2.21
C GLY A 229 -19.64 -15.63 -1.90
N VAL A 230 -20.32 -14.63 -2.49
CA VAL A 230 -20.06 -13.22 -2.21
C VAL A 230 -20.46 -12.89 -0.77
N ARG A 231 -19.52 -12.28 -0.03
CA ARG A 231 -19.73 -11.80 1.34
C ARG A 231 -19.68 -10.28 1.46
N VAL A 232 -18.99 -9.64 0.52
CA VAL A 232 -18.81 -8.18 0.52
C VAL A 232 -19.15 -7.64 -0.87
N LEU A 233 -20.04 -6.65 -0.94
CA LEU A 233 -20.30 -5.89 -2.15
C LEU A 233 -19.57 -4.55 -2.08
N TYR A 234 -18.74 -4.30 -3.07
CA TYR A 234 -18.12 -3.00 -3.30
C TYR A 234 -18.79 -2.34 -4.51
N PHE A 235 -19.35 -1.16 -4.33
CA PHE A 235 -19.99 -0.42 -5.42
C PHE A 235 -19.06 0.63 -6.03
N SER A 236 -19.01 0.74 -7.36
CA SER A 236 -18.65 2.01 -7.96
C SER A 236 -19.61 3.10 -7.45
N PRO A 237 -19.24 4.39 -7.44
CA PRO A 237 -20.11 5.44 -6.92
C PRO A 237 -21.53 5.35 -7.46
N ILE A 238 -22.53 5.51 -6.59
CA ILE A 238 -23.95 5.32 -6.90
C ILE A 238 -24.73 6.62 -7.02
N PHE A 239 -24.13 7.72 -6.59
CA PHE A 239 -24.76 9.02 -6.53
C PHE A 239 -24.86 9.68 -7.91
N ARG A 240 -25.50 10.85 -7.96
CA ARG A 240 -25.69 11.60 -9.20
C ARG A 240 -24.36 12.11 -9.74
N ALA A 241 -24.06 11.83 -11.00
CA ALA A 241 -22.85 12.24 -11.67
C ALA A 241 -23.08 12.47 -13.17
N TYR A 242 -22.12 13.14 -13.81
CA TYR A 242 -22.09 13.31 -15.25
C TYR A 242 -21.72 12.02 -15.98
N SER A 243 -20.69 11.33 -15.48
CA SER A 243 -20.19 10.11 -16.10
C SER A 243 -20.95 8.86 -15.66
N ASN A 244 -20.89 7.81 -16.48
CA ASN A 244 -21.48 6.51 -16.17
C ASN A 244 -20.78 5.80 -14.99
N HIS A 245 -19.48 6.04 -14.77
CA HIS A 245 -18.72 5.51 -13.66
C HIS A 245 -18.94 6.26 -12.34
N LYS A 246 -19.49 7.48 -12.40
CA LYS A 246 -19.94 8.30 -11.26
C LYS A 246 -18.86 8.72 -10.24
N TYR A 247 -17.56 8.56 -10.57
CA TYR A 247 -16.48 9.07 -9.71
C TYR A 247 -16.40 10.61 -9.68
N ASP A 248 -17.07 11.27 -10.63
CA ASP A 248 -17.30 12.71 -10.71
C ASP A 248 -18.63 13.10 -10.04
N THR A 249 -18.87 12.60 -8.81
CA THR A 249 -20.09 12.84 -8.04
C THR A 249 -20.41 14.33 -7.96
N GLY A 250 -21.59 14.71 -8.46
CA GLY A 250 -22.08 16.09 -8.46
C GLY A 250 -23.16 16.36 -7.42
N ASP A 251 -23.75 15.30 -6.84
CA ASP A 251 -24.82 15.41 -5.83
C ASP A 251 -24.97 14.04 -5.12
N TYR A 252 -25.29 14.07 -3.81
CA TYR A 252 -25.45 12.90 -2.94
C TYR A 252 -26.91 12.57 -2.68
#